data_b942926f81c5e99f0bae2adf5104fb7e
#
_entry.id   b942926f81c5e99f0bae2adf5104fb7e
#
_cell.length_a   1.000
_cell.length_b   1.000
_cell.length_c   1.000
_cell.angle_alpha   90.00
_cell.angle_beta   90.00
_cell.angle_gamma   90.00
#
_symmetry.space_group_name_H-M   'P 1'
#
loop_
_entity.id
_entity.type
_entity.pdbx_description
1 polymer ?
#
loop_
_entity_poly.entity_id
_entity_poly.type
_entity_poly.pdbx_seq_one_letter_code
_entity_poly.pdbx_strand_id
1 'polypeptide(L)'
;MQLERRFTKVGQEAYANIEFRHATSEIRNPDGTIVFRAENIEVPAQFSQVATDILAQKYFRKAGVPAALKQVEENAVPSWLWRSEPDTKALAKLPEDQRYSGETSAKQVFDRLAGTWTYWGWKGGYFSDESDAKTYFDEMRHMLATQMAAPNSPQWFNTGMHWAYGIDGPSQGHFYVDYKSGKLTRSTGAYEHPQPHACFIQSVSDDLVNEGGIMDLWVREARLFKYGSGTGSNFSRLRGEGESLSGGGKSSGLMSFLRIGDRAAGAIKSGGTTRRAAKMVTVDVDHPDIETYVDWKVVEEQKVAALVAGSKLAQKHMAEVMAACHITEGLIDDERFDPKANKALKKAILSARKSMIPENYVQRVIQFAQQGYSDIEFKTYDTDWDSEAYLTVAGQNSNNSVRVSNEYLQAVLDKGDWELIKRRDGGVAKRIKAADLWEKIAHAAWACADPGLQYDTTINE
;
A
#
# COMPACT_ATOMS: atom_id res chain seq x y z
N MET A 1 -8.53 25.64 -26.19
CA MET A 1 -8.19 24.58 -27.17
C MET A 1 -9.41 24.28 -28.02
N GLN A 2 -9.18 23.88 -29.28
CA GLN A 2 -10.21 23.41 -30.21
C GLN A 2 -10.10 21.91 -30.34
N LEU A 3 -11.23 21.21 -30.29
CA LEU A 3 -11.28 19.75 -30.31
C LEU A 3 -12.17 19.21 -31.42
N GLU A 4 -11.66 18.24 -32.13
CA GLU A 4 -12.42 17.49 -33.14
C GLU A 4 -12.90 16.15 -32.58
N ARG A 5 -14.16 15.80 -32.87
CA ARG A 5 -14.71 14.48 -32.51
C ARG A 5 -14.06 13.40 -33.34
N ARG A 6 -13.63 12.31 -32.72
CA ARG A 6 -13.03 11.15 -33.36
C ARG A 6 -13.86 9.89 -33.17
N PHE A 7 -14.43 9.70 -32.02
CA PHE A 7 -15.13 8.47 -31.61
C PHE A 7 -16.63 8.70 -31.43
N THR A 8 -17.04 9.92 -31.12
CA THR A 8 -18.43 10.28 -30.85
C THR A 8 -19.00 11.18 -31.97
N LYS A 9 -20.33 11.32 -32.01
CA LYS A 9 -21.03 12.18 -32.98
C LYS A 9 -21.87 13.23 -32.25
N VAL A 10 -21.98 14.40 -32.86
CA VAL A 10 -22.85 15.46 -32.33
C VAL A 10 -24.31 14.96 -32.27
N GLY A 11 -24.97 15.22 -31.15
CA GLY A 11 -26.37 14.81 -30.95
C GLY A 11 -26.59 13.34 -30.61
N GLN A 12 -25.52 12.54 -30.48
CA GLN A 12 -25.60 11.15 -30.00
C GLN A 12 -25.00 11.03 -28.61
N GLU A 13 -25.57 10.12 -27.81
CA GLU A 13 -25.00 9.76 -26.51
C GLU A 13 -23.61 9.13 -26.71
N ALA A 14 -22.65 9.47 -25.86
CA ALA A 14 -21.25 9.01 -25.98
C ALA A 14 -21.12 7.49 -25.95
N TYR A 15 -22.07 6.79 -25.33
CA TYR A 15 -22.10 5.33 -25.25
C TYR A 15 -22.99 4.65 -26.31
N ALA A 16 -23.53 5.39 -27.28
CA ALA A 16 -24.52 4.86 -28.25
C ALA A 16 -24.04 3.63 -29.02
N ASN A 17 -22.72 3.51 -29.25
CA ASN A 17 -22.11 2.39 -29.97
C ASN A 17 -21.40 1.40 -29.04
N ILE A 18 -21.66 1.46 -27.73
CA ILE A 18 -21.05 0.59 -26.72
C ILE A 18 -22.16 -0.23 -26.06
N GLU A 19 -22.08 -1.53 -26.23
CA GLU A 19 -22.97 -2.45 -25.54
C GLU A 19 -22.60 -2.55 -24.05
N PHE A 20 -23.61 -2.57 -23.17
CA PHE A 20 -23.46 -2.77 -21.73
C PHE A 20 -24.14 -4.06 -21.30
N ARG A 21 -23.57 -4.71 -20.29
CA ARG A 21 -24.11 -5.91 -19.67
C ARG A 21 -24.20 -5.76 -18.15
N HIS A 22 -25.09 -6.52 -17.54
CA HIS A 22 -25.10 -6.70 -16.09
C HIS A 22 -24.18 -7.86 -15.69
N ALA A 23 -23.42 -7.66 -14.65
CA ALA A 23 -22.44 -8.63 -14.16
C ALA A 23 -22.46 -8.73 -12.63
N THR A 24 -21.89 -9.80 -12.13
CA THR A 24 -21.61 -9.99 -10.70
C THR A 24 -20.10 -9.96 -10.49
N SER A 25 -19.67 -9.26 -9.45
CA SER A 25 -18.30 -9.27 -8.96
C SER A 25 -18.24 -9.87 -7.57
N GLU A 26 -17.39 -10.86 -7.36
CA GLU A 26 -17.27 -11.58 -6.09
C GLU A 26 -15.80 -11.88 -5.76
N ILE A 27 -15.43 -11.69 -4.48
CA ILE A 27 -14.15 -12.16 -3.93
C ILE A 27 -14.45 -13.20 -2.86
N ARG A 28 -13.77 -14.34 -2.96
CA ARG A 28 -13.77 -15.38 -1.94
C ARG A 28 -12.39 -15.59 -1.35
N ASN A 29 -12.34 -15.88 -0.06
CA ASN A 29 -11.15 -16.41 0.58
C ASN A 29 -10.89 -17.87 0.14
N PRO A 30 -9.69 -18.42 0.37
CA PRO A 30 -9.39 -19.82 0.09
C PRO A 30 -10.32 -20.81 0.79
N ASP A 31 -10.89 -20.46 1.93
CA ASP A 31 -11.88 -21.25 2.68
C ASP A 31 -13.32 -21.18 2.09
N GLY A 32 -13.50 -20.42 0.99
CA GLY A 32 -14.78 -20.24 0.33
C GLY A 32 -15.68 -19.14 0.90
N THR A 33 -15.27 -18.45 1.97
CA THR A 33 -16.04 -17.34 2.53
C THR A 33 -16.02 -16.14 1.59
N ILE A 34 -17.21 -15.50 1.40
CA ILE A 34 -17.35 -14.34 0.53
C ILE A 34 -16.92 -13.08 1.29
N VAL A 35 -15.87 -12.42 0.80
CA VAL A 35 -15.34 -11.16 1.35
C VAL A 35 -16.05 -9.95 0.74
N PHE A 36 -16.38 -10.04 -0.54
CA PHE A 36 -17.05 -8.99 -1.29
C PHE A 36 -17.97 -9.60 -2.34
N ARG A 37 -19.16 -9.02 -2.49
CA ARG A 37 -20.10 -9.36 -3.56
C ARG A 37 -20.87 -8.13 -3.98
N ALA A 38 -20.90 -7.87 -5.27
CA ALA A 38 -21.73 -6.86 -5.91
C ALA A 38 -22.46 -7.51 -7.10
N GLU A 39 -23.78 -7.51 -7.04
CA GLU A 39 -24.63 -8.09 -8.06
C GLU A 39 -25.26 -7.01 -8.94
N ASN A 40 -25.64 -7.40 -10.15
CA ASN A 40 -26.38 -6.55 -11.07
C ASN A 40 -25.69 -5.21 -11.37
N ILE A 41 -24.35 -5.22 -11.46
CA ILE A 41 -23.56 -4.03 -11.83
C ILE A 41 -23.51 -3.88 -13.34
N GLU A 42 -23.75 -2.66 -13.84
CA GLU A 42 -23.71 -2.37 -15.27
C GLU A 42 -22.29 -1.99 -15.71
N VAL A 43 -21.74 -2.74 -16.69
CA VAL A 43 -20.39 -2.51 -17.23
C VAL A 43 -20.40 -2.66 -18.75
N PRO A 44 -19.43 -2.06 -19.50
CA PRO A 44 -19.29 -2.34 -20.92
C PRO A 44 -19.15 -3.83 -21.19
N ALA A 45 -19.86 -4.36 -22.20
CA ALA A 45 -19.91 -5.80 -22.47
C ALA A 45 -18.52 -6.40 -22.77
N GLN A 46 -17.63 -5.61 -23.34
CA GLN A 46 -16.24 -5.98 -23.67
C GLN A 46 -15.31 -6.09 -22.45
N PHE A 47 -15.71 -5.60 -21.27
CA PHE A 47 -14.87 -5.71 -20.08
C PHE A 47 -14.71 -7.17 -19.67
N SER A 48 -13.45 -7.59 -19.48
CA SER A 48 -13.13 -8.88 -18.88
C SER A 48 -13.71 -8.97 -17.46
N GLN A 49 -13.82 -10.18 -16.92
CA GLN A 49 -14.24 -10.34 -15.52
C GLN A 49 -13.28 -9.63 -14.56
N VAL A 50 -11.97 -9.68 -14.84
CA VAL A 50 -10.94 -8.98 -14.03
C VAL A 50 -11.15 -7.46 -14.07
N ALA A 51 -11.41 -6.88 -15.24
CA ALA A 51 -11.68 -5.44 -15.35
C ALA A 51 -12.98 -5.06 -14.60
N THR A 52 -14.01 -5.89 -14.71
CA THR A 52 -15.27 -5.74 -13.97
C THR A 52 -15.05 -5.78 -12.47
N ASP A 53 -14.28 -6.74 -11.97
CA ASP A 53 -13.99 -6.93 -10.56
C ASP A 53 -13.17 -5.76 -10.00
N ILE A 54 -12.15 -5.29 -10.72
CA ILE A 54 -11.35 -4.13 -10.33
C ILE A 54 -12.24 -2.89 -10.24
N LEU A 55 -13.07 -2.62 -11.24
CA LEU A 55 -13.97 -1.47 -11.25
C LEU A 55 -14.93 -1.53 -10.07
N ALA A 56 -15.62 -2.64 -9.89
CA ALA A 56 -16.61 -2.83 -8.84
C ALA A 56 -16.01 -2.78 -7.44
N GLN A 57 -14.87 -3.42 -7.23
CA GLN A 57 -14.26 -3.54 -5.90
C GLN A 57 -13.48 -2.31 -5.46
N LYS A 58 -12.78 -1.66 -6.41
CA LYS A 58 -11.82 -0.60 -6.10
C LYS A 58 -12.35 0.80 -6.42
N TYR A 59 -13.14 0.95 -7.48
CA TYR A 59 -13.41 2.27 -8.06
C TYR A 59 -14.86 2.73 -7.94
N PHE A 60 -15.83 1.84 -7.80
CA PHE A 60 -17.19 2.23 -7.44
C PHE A 60 -17.22 2.86 -6.04
N ARG A 61 -17.89 4.01 -5.91
CA ARG A 61 -18.22 4.56 -4.61
C ARG A 61 -19.16 3.62 -3.88
N LYS A 62 -18.79 3.20 -2.67
CA LYS A 62 -19.52 2.15 -1.93
C LYS A 62 -20.74 2.65 -1.16
N ALA A 63 -20.75 3.92 -0.79
CA ALA A 63 -21.82 4.50 0.03
C ALA A 63 -21.91 6.01 -0.15
N GLY A 64 -23.05 6.56 0.24
CA GLY A 64 -23.26 8.01 0.28
C GLY A 64 -23.68 8.62 -1.06
N VAL A 65 -23.92 7.83 -2.12
CA VAL A 65 -24.48 8.32 -3.38
C VAL A 65 -25.97 8.56 -3.18
N PRO A 66 -26.47 9.81 -3.34
CA PRO A 66 -27.89 10.13 -3.12
C PRO A 66 -28.78 9.51 -4.19
N ALA A 67 -29.93 8.97 -3.79
CA ALA A 67 -30.94 8.46 -4.72
C ALA A 67 -31.66 9.56 -5.50
N ALA A 68 -31.62 10.82 -5.04
CA ALA A 68 -32.18 11.96 -5.71
C ALA A 68 -31.19 13.14 -5.66
N LEU A 69 -30.98 13.75 -6.82
CA LEU A 69 -30.04 14.85 -7.04
C LEU A 69 -30.78 16.03 -7.64
N LYS A 70 -30.31 17.24 -7.32
CA LYS A 70 -30.71 18.47 -8.00
C LYS A 70 -29.45 19.21 -8.50
N GLN A 71 -29.57 19.85 -9.64
CA GLN A 71 -28.52 20.70 -10.17
C GLN A 71 -28.43 22.02 -9.38
N VAL A 72 -27.20 22.50 -9.25
CA VAL A 72 -26.88 23.79 -8.64
C VAL A 72 -26.53 24.78 -9.74
N GLU A 73 -27.39 25.76 -9.95
CA GLU A 73 -27.16 26.81 -10.95
C GLU A 73 -25.85 27.57 -10.65
N GLU A 74 -25.01 27.67 -11.67
CA GLU A 74 -23.73 28.36 -11.56
C GLU A 74 -23.55 29.29 -12.76
N ASN A 75 -23.41 30.60 -12.49
CA ASN A 75 -23.20 31.61 -13.53
C ASN A 75 -21.92 31.32 -14.33
N ALA A 76 -21.97 31.54 -15.64
CA ALA A 76 -20.90 31.33 -16.58
C ALA A 76 -20.46 29.85 -16.76
N VAL A 77 -21.24 28.90 -16.27
CA VAL A 77 -21.10 27.47 -16.57
C VAL A 77 -22.31 27.00 -17.37
N PRO A 78 -22.15 26.28 -18.49
CA PRO A 78 -23.27 25.70 -19.23
C PRO A 78 -24.16 24.82 -18.35
N SER A 79 -25.47 24.88 -18.52
CA SER A 79 -26.42 24.18 -17.62
C SER A 79 -26.21 22.65 -17.58
N TRP A 80 -25.80 22.04 -18.70
CA TRP A 80 -25.51 20.60 -18.76
C TRP A 80 -24.25 20.20 -17.95
N LEU A 81 -23.40 21.19 -17.59
CA LEU A 81 -22.16 20.99 -16.83
C LEU A 81 -22.28 21.44 -15.37
N TRP A 82 -23.44 21.88 -14.93
CA TRP A 82 -23.65 22.26 -13.53
C TRP A 82 -23.40 21.07 -12.60
N ARG A 83 -22.80 21.35 -11.45
CA ARG A 83 -22.65 20.35 -10.40
C ARG A 83 -24.00 19.94 -9.82
N SER A 84 -24.05 18.80 -9.20
CA SER A 84 -25.24 18.27 -8.52
C SER A 84 -25.02 18.21 -6.99
N GLU A 85 -26.12 18.29 -6.27
CA GLU A 85 -26.14 18.08 -4.82
C GLU A 85 -27.36 17.24 -4.41
N PRO A 86 -27.39 16.66 -3.19
CA PRO A 86 -28.54 15.87 -2.73
C PRO A 86 -29.82 16.73 -2.73
N ASP A 87 -30.87 16.25 -3.38
CA ASP A 87 -32.21 16.83 -3.23
C ASP A 87 -32.85 16.37 -1.91
N THR A 88 -32.61 17.13 -0.86
CA THR A 88 -33.10 16.80 0.49
C THR A 88 -34.61 16.67 0.58
N LYS A 89 -35.36 17.40 -0.26
CA LYS A 89 -36.86 17.34 -0.29
C LYS A 89 -37.32 16.03 -0.94
N ALA A 90 -36.68 15.61 -2.02
CA ALA A 90 -36.99 14.34 -2.67
C ALA A 90 -36.55 13.15 -1.82
N LEU A 91 -35.33 13.23 -1.24
CA LEU A 91 -34.81 12.18 -0.36
C LEU A 91 -35.65 11.98 0.90
N ALA A 92 -36.21 13.04 1.48
CA ALA A 92 -37.08 12.94 2.66
C ALA A 92 -38.37 12.12 2.40
N LYS A 93 -38.78 11.97 1.14
CA LYS A 93 -39.94 11.15 0.74
C LYS A 93 -39.61 9.65 0.62
N LEU A 94 -38.34 9.29 0.60
CA LEU A 94 -37.89 7.91 0.50
C LEU A 94 -37.68 7.30 1.90
N PRO A 95 -37.86 5.97 2.06
CA PRO A 95 -37.39 5.23 3.24
C PRO A 95 -35.91 5.54 3.52
N GLU A 96 -35.51 5.52 4.78
CA GLU A 96 -34.17 5.92 5.19
C GLU A 96 -33.06 5.08 4.53
N ASP A 97 -33.31 3.79 4.43
CA ASP A 97 -32.41 2.79 3.80
C ASP A 97 -32.29 2.93 2.28
N GLN A 98 -33.19 3.66 1.62
CA GLN A 98 -33.18 3.90 0.18
C GLN A 98 -32.65 5.29 -0.22
N ARG A 99 -32.33 6.16 0.75
CA ARG A 99 -31.88 7.52 0.46
C ARG A 99 -30.48 7.60 -0.10
N TYR A 100 -29.62 6.70 0.32
CA TYR A 100 -28.22 6.66 -0.09
C TYR A 100 -27.76 5.25 -0.39
N SER A 101 -26.97 5.10 -1.46
CA SER A 101 -26.46 3.82 -1.90
C SER A 101 -25.00 3.92 -2.35
N GLY A 102 -24.50 2.91 -3.04
CA GLY A 102 -23.26 2.96 -3.81
C GLY A 102 -23.53 3.19 -5.30
N GLU A 103 -22.45 3.35 -6.07
CA GLU A 103 -22.50 3.29 -7.53
C GLU A 103 -22.73 1.85 -7.98
N THR A 104 -23.55 1.68 -9.02
CA THR A 104 -23.93 0.37 -9.60
C THR A 104 -23.65 0.28 -11.09
N SER A 105 -23.31 1.39 -11.73
CA SER A 105 -23.01 1.45 -13.16
C SER A 105 -21.65 2.08 -13.43
N ALA A 106 -20.90 1.48 -14.35
CA ALA A 106 -19.67 2.06 -14.88
C ALA A 106 -19.88 3.44 -15.51
N LYS A 107 -21.08 3.70 -16.06
CA LYS A 107 -21.44 5.01 -16.61
C LYS A 107 -21.35 6.10 -15.53
N GLN A 108 -21.83 5.83 -14.31
CA GLN A 108 -21.73 6.78 -13.20
C GLN A 108 -20.29 7.20 -12.94
N VAL A 109 -19.37 6.22 -12.98
CA VAL A 109 -17.92 6.48 -12.79
C VAL A 109 -17.35 7.28 -13.94
N PHE A 110 -17.61 6.89 -15.18
CA PHE A 110 -17.09 7.59 -16.36
C PHE A 110 -17.65 9.01 -16.47
N ASP A 111 -18.94 9.18 -16.20
CA ASP A 111 -19.62 10.47 -16.24
C ASP A 111 -19.07 11.44 -15.18
N ARG A 112 -18.87 10.98 -13.94
CA ARG A 112 -18.33 11.86 -12.91
C ARG A 112 -16.87 12.25 -13.14
N LEU A 113 -16.07 11.34 -13.68
CA LEU A 113 -14.68 11.63 -14.04
C LEU A 113 -14.61 12.66 -15.18
N ALA A 114 -15.19 12.31 -16.33
CA ALA A 114 -15.17 13.16 -17.50
C ALA A 114 -15.86 14.51 -17.25
N GLY A 115 -16.99 14.51 -16.53
CA GLY A 115 -17.73 15.71 -16.17
C GLY A 115 -16.92 16.64 -15.29
N THR A 116 -16.27 16.12 -14.28
CA THR A 116 -15.44 16.94 -13.39
C THR A 116 -14.22 17.52 -14.11
N TRP A 117 -13.52 16.74 -14.95
CA TRP A 117 -12.42 17.26 -15.75
C TRP A 117 -12.88 18.33 -16.74
N THR A 118 -14.04 18.14 -17.35
CA THR A 118 -14.64 19.16 -18.23
C THR A 118 -15.02 20.42 -17.45
N TYR A 119 -15.62 20.28 -16.27
CA TYR A 119 -15.98 21.40 -15.39
C TYR A 119 -14.75 22.21 -14.95
N TRP A 120 -13.67 21.55 -14.54
CA TRP A 120 -12.41 22.21 -14.20
C TRP A 120 -11.79 22.89 -15.40
N GLY A 121 -11.79 22.22 -16.57
CA GLY A 121 -11.28 22.77 -17.81
C GLY A 121 -12.08 23.98 -18.27
N TRP A 122 -13.40 23.97 -18.11
CA TRP A 122 -14.27 25.12 -18.42
C TRP A 122 -13.93 26.31 -17.51
N LYS A 123 -13.90 26.09 -16.21
CA LYS A 123 -13.56 27.15 -15.23
C LYS A 123 -12.14 27.67 -15.41
N GLY A 124 -11.23 26.83 -15.83
CA GLY A 124 -9.83 27.19 -16.15
C GLY A 124 -9.65 27.86 -17.52
N GLY A 125 -10.71 28.02 -18.32
CA GLY A 125 -10.63 28.65 -19.63
C GLY A 125 -9.88 27.83 -20.68
N TYR A 126 -9.88 26.49 -20.55
CA TYR A 126 -9.13 25.61 -21.47
C TYR A 126 -9.83 25.41 -22.81
N PHE A 127 -11.16 25.49 -22.85
CA PHE A 127 -11.95 25.31 -24.06
C PHE A 127 -12.20 26.64 -24.77
N SER A 128 -12.23 26.64 -26.10
CA SER A 128 -12.51 27.83 -26.89
C SER A 128 -13.98 28.22 -26.82
N ASP A 129 -14.86 27.22 -26.74
CA ASP A 129 -16.30 27.38 -26.64
C ASP A 129 -16.98 26.16 -25.97
N GLU A 130 -18.32 26.20 -25.88
CA GLU A 130 -19.13 25.14 -25.31
C GLU A 130 -19.09 23.85 -26.15
N SER A 131 -18.96 23.97 -27.47
CA SER A 131 -18.85 22.81 -28.36
C SER A 131 -17.57 21.99 -28.10
N ASP A 132 -16.46 22.69 -27.86
CA ASP A 132 -15.19 22.05 -27.49
C ASP A 132 -15.28 21.33 -26.14
N ALA A 133 -15.90 21.98 -25.16
CA ALA A 133 -16.13 21.37 -23.85
C ALA A 133 -17.02 20.12 -23.95
N LYS A 134 -18.09 20.17 -24.75
CA LYS A 134 -18.99 19.05 -24.99
C LYS A 134 -18.29 17.92 -25.75
N THR A 135 -17.45 18.26 -26.71
CA THR A 135 -16.62 17.30 -27.43
C THR A 135 -15.69 16.57 -26.47
N TYR A 136 -14.96 17.31 -25.63
CA TYR A 136 -14.08 16.71 -24.61
C TYR A 136 -14.83 15.75 -23.68
N PHE A 137 -15.99 16.18 -23.15
CA PHE A 137 -16.79 15.36 -22.28
C PHE A 137 -17.24 14.04 -22.91
N ASP A 138 -17.72 14.09 -24.15
CA ASP A 138 -18.20 12.91 -24.86
C ASP A 138 -17.06 11.98 -25.26
N GLU A 139 -15.95 12.51 -25.81
CA GLU A 139 -14.78 11.73 -26.20
C GLU A 139 -14.14 11.03 -24.97
N MET A 140 -13.99 11.73 -23.84
CA MET A 140 -13.44 11.14 -22.62
C MET A 140 -14.30 10.02 -22.06
N ARG A 141 -15.62 10.16 -22.06
CA ARG A 141 -16.53 9.09 -21.64
C ARG A 141 -16.39 7.86 -22.53
N HIS A 142 -16.33 8.06 -23.85
CA HIS A 142 -16.11 6.98 -24.81
C HIS A 142 -14.77 6.29 -24.59
N MET A 143 -13.70 7.04 -24.44
CA MET A 143 -12.35 6.51 -24.23
C MET A 143 -12.22 5.70 -22.93
N LEU A 144 -12.84 6.15 -21.83
CA LEU A 144 -12.89 5.41 -20.57
C LEU A 144 -13.68 4.10 -20.74
N ALA A 145 -14.85 4.15 -21.36
CA ALA A 145 -15.73 2.98 -21.55
C ALA A 145 -15.13 1.94 -22.49
N THR A 146 -14.27 2.34 -23.42
CA THR A 146 -13.60 1.44 -24.38
C THR A 146 -12.18 1.05 -23.95
N GLN A 147 -11.74 1.46 -22.76
CA GLN A 147 -10.38 1.22 -22.24
C GLN A 147 -9.24 1.82 -23.08
N MET A 148 -9.53 2.85 -23.89
CA MET A 148 -8.51 3.59 -24.62
C MET A 148 -7.69 4.51 -23.72
N ALA A 149 -8.28 4.95 -22.61
CA ALA A 149 -7.65 5.75 -21.57
C ALA A 149 -8.03 5.24 -20.18
N ALA A 150 -7.10 5.32 -19.25
CA ALA A 150 -7.34 5.05 -17.85
C ALA A 150 -6.53 6.03 -16.99
N PRO A 151 -7.17 6.80 -16.11
CA PRO A 151 -6.44 7.64 -15.15
C PRO A 151 -5.77 6.77 -14.08
N ASN A 152 -4.86 7.37 -13.31
CA ASN A 152 -4.31 6.71 -12.14
C ASN A 152 -5.39 6.42 -11.07
N SER A 153 -5.13 5.45 -10.20
CA SER A 153 -6.12 4.98 -9.22
C SER A 153 -6.77 6.06 -8.34
N PRO A 154 -6.05 7.07 -7.80
CA PRO A 154 -6.68 8.13 -7.01
C PRO A 154 -7.72 8.95 -7.76
N GLN A 155 -7.59 9.12 -9.06
CA GLN A 155 -8.63 9.76 -9.88
C GLN A 155 -9.94 8.97 -9.80
N TRP A 156 -9.86 7.65 -9.97
CA TRP A 156 -11.04 6.78 -10.01
C TRP A 156 -11.91 6.87 -8.75
N PHE A 157 -11.33 7.00 -7.57
CA PHE A 157 -12.10 7.00 -6.33
C PHE A 157 -12.22 8.36 -5.63
N ASN A 158 -11.45 9.39 -6.04
CA ASN A 158 -11.53 10.72 -5.45
C ASN A 158 -12.18 11.77 -6.35
N THR A 159 -12.04 11.65 -7.68
CA THR A 159 -12.51 12.66 -8.63
C THR A 159 -14.00 12.52 -8.90
N GLY A 160 -14.69 13.64 -8.88
CA GLY A 160 -16.10 13.77 -9.26
C GLY A 160 -17.11 13.56 -8.14
N MET A 161 -16.70 13.22 -6.94
CA MET A 161 -17.62 13.00 -5.82
C MET A 161 -18.38 14.26 -5.46
N HIS A 162 -17.70 15.40 -5.43
CA HIS A 162 -18.33 16.69 -5.15
C HIS A 162 -19.17 17.18 -6.33
N TRP A 163 -18.64 17.13 -7.55
CA TRP A 163 -19.33 17.62 -8.75
C TRP A 163 -20.60 16.81 -9.06
N ALA A 164 -20.52 15.47 -9.03
CA ALA A 164 -21.61 14.60 -9.43
C ALA A 164 -22.66 14.39 -8.34
N TYR A 165 -22.25 14.37 -7.06
CA TYR A 165 -23.10 13.93 -5.94
C TYR A 165 -23.20 14.92 -4.79
N GLY A 166 -22.42 16.00 -4.79
CA GLY A 166 -22.30 16.89 -3.64
C GLY A 166 -21.63 16.25 -2.42
N ILE A 167 -20.94 15.13 -2.62
CA ILE A 167 -20.22 14.46 -1.54
C ILE A 167 -18.95 15.25 -1.25
N ASP A 168 -18.76 15.61 0.02
CA ASP A 168 -17.53 16.20 0.52
C ASP A 168 -17.19 15.66 1.91
N GLY A 169 -16.08 16.10 2.47
CA GLY A 169 -15.59 15.73 3.77
C GLY A 169 -14.56 16.74 4.29
N PRO A 170 -14.08 16.57 5.52
CA PRO A 170 -13.08 17.47 6.10
C PRO A 170 -11.81 17.55 5.25
N SER A 171 -11.28 18.76 5.09
CA SER A 171 -10.02 19.00 4.41
C SER A 171 -8.89 18.17 5.03
N GLN A 172 -7.98 17.70 4.17
CA GLN A 172 -6.81 16.91 4.58
C GLN A 172 -5.54 17.77 4.73
N GLY A 173 -5.71 19.08 4.66
CA GLY A 173 -4.60 20.03 4.76
C GLY A 173 -3.78 20.13 3.46
N HIS A 174 -4.32 19.69 2.35
CA HIS A 174 -3.72 19.85 1.02
C HIS A 174 -4.08 21.22 0.41
N PHE A 175 -3.38 21.56 -0.65
CA PHE A 175 -3.49 22.83 -1.36
C PHE A 175 -3.81 22.60 -2.83
N TYR A 176 -4.44 23.61 -3.45
CA TYR A 176 -4.65 23.68 -4.88
C TYR A 176 -4.34 25.11 -5.37
N VAL A 177 -4.18 25.28 -6.67
CA VAL A 177 -4.05 26.61 -7.27
C VAL A 177 -5.44 27.08 -7.67
N ASP A 178 -5.89 28.18 -7.06
CA ASP A 178 -7.18 28.78 -7.41
C ASP A 178 -7.12 29.35 -8.83
N TYR A 179 -8.03 28.91 -9.68
CA TYR A 179 -8.01 29.22 -11.12
C TYR A 179 -8.27 30.72 -11.44
N LYS A 180 -8.92 31.45 -10.54
CA LYS A 180 -9.18 32.90 -10.72
C LYS A 180 -7.99 33.75 -10.29
N SER A 181 -7.45 33.48 -9.14
CA SER A 181 -6.38 34.28 -8.55
C SER A 181 -4.98 33.79 -8.90
N GLY A 182 -4.85 32.56 -9.39
CA GLY A 182 -3.55 31.91 -9.63
C GLY A 182 -2.76 31.63 -8.34
N LYS A 183 -3.36 31.79 -7.16
CA LYS A 183 -2.68 31.64 -5.87
C LYS A 183 -2.85 30.25 -5.29
N LEU A 184 -1.79 29.79 -4.63
CA LEU A 184 -1.83 28.57 -3.84
C LEU A 184 -2.81 28.74 -2.68
N THR A 185 -3.87 27.95 -2.65
CA THR A 185 -4.98 28.06 -1.70
C THR A 185 -5.14 26.74 -0.96
N ARG A 186 -5.31 26.80 0.35
CA ARG A 186 -5.58 25.61 1.16
C ARG A 186 -7.00 25.11 0.90
N SER A 187 -7.15 23.83 0.60
CA SER A 187 -8.48 23.24 0.41
C SER A 187 -9.27 23.21 1.71
N THR A 188 -10.56 23.51 1.63
CA THR A 188 -11.51 23.45 2.75
C THR A 188 -12.25 22.11 2.81
N GLY A 189 -12.32 21.38 1.69
CA GLY A 189 -12.97 20.08 1.55
C GLY A 189 -12.04 19.02 1.00
N ALA A 190 -12.49 17.75 1.09
CA ALA A 190 -11.73 16.61 0.62
C ALA A 190 -11.91 16.34 -0.88
N TYR A 191 -13.09 16.62 -1.44
CA TYR A 191 -13.49 16.17 -2.77
C TYR A 191 -13.82 17.28 -3.76
N GLU A 192 -13.95 18.54 -3.33
CA GLU A 192 -14.09 19.67 -4.25
C GLU A 192 -12.80 19.90 -5.05
N HIS A 193 -11.65 19.91 -4.35
CA HIS A 193 -10.32 19.95 -4.93
C HIS A 193 -9.51 18.75 -4.41
N PRO A 194 -9.77 17.52 -4.91
CA PRO A 194 -9.15 16.31 -4.38
C PRO A 194 -7.66 16.25 -4.69
N GLN A 195 -6.93 15.36 -3.99
CA GLN A 195 -5.60 14.93 -4.38
C GLN A 195 -5.70 13.77 -5.38
N PRO A 196 -5.60 14.02 -6.69
CA PRO A 196 -5.86 13.00 -7.70
C PRO A 196 -4.59 12.30 -8.20
N HIS A 197 -3.41 12.62 -7.65
CA HIS A 197 -2.14 12.07 -8.10
C HIS A 197 -1.81 10.74 -7.43
N ALA A 198 -1.24 9.82 -8.20
CA ALA A 198 -0.91 8.48 -7.72
C ALA A 198 0.29 8.48 -6.79
N CYS A 199 1.32 9.26 -7.09
CA CYS A 199 2.58 9.23 -6.38
C CYS A 199 3.15 10.63 -6.18
N PHE A 200 3.82 10.82 -5.04
CA PHE A 200 4.47 12.07 -4.67
C PHE A 200 5.93 11.78 -4.32
N ILE A 201 6.84 12.55 -4.92
CA ILE A 201 8.23 12.58 -4.50
C ILE A 201 8.34 13.53 -3.31
N GLN A 202 8.88 13.02 -2.21
CA GLN A 202 9.05 13.74 -0.96
C GLN A 202 10.53 13.91 -0.67
N SER A 203 10.89 15.06 -0.08
CA SER A 203 12.21 15.27 0.48
C SER A 203 12.21 15.09 2.00
N VAL A 204 13.36 14.72 2.56
CA VAL A 204 13.58 14.61 4.00
C VAL A 204 14.94 15.25 4.35
N SER A 205 14.94 16.05 5.40
CA SER A 205 16.17 16.59 6.00
C SER A 205 16.60 15.75 7.21
N ASP A 206 17.87 15.81 7.54
CA ASP A 206 18.45 15.12 8.70
C ASP A 206 18.12 15.87 10.01
N ASP A 207 16.82 15.97 10.27
CA ASP A 207 16.23 16.54 11.49
C ASP A 207 15.12 15.63 11.98
N LEU A 208 14.95 15.49 13.28
CA LEU A 208 13.98 14.54 13.82
C LEU A 208 12.54 15.04 13.72
N VAL A 209 12.26 16.26 14.14
CA VAL A 209 10.89 16.73 14.41
C VAL A 209 10.49 18.02 13.70
N ASN A 210 11.44 18.83 13.22
CA ASN A 210 11.14 20.09 12.56
C ASN A 210 10.53 19.89 11.17
N GLU A 211 10.00 20.96 10.61
CA GLU A 211 9.42 20.97 9.27
C GLU A 211 10.44 20.45 8.23
N GLY A 212 10.02 19.55 7.37
CA GLY A 212 10.88 18.85 6.41
C GLY A 212 11.70 17.72 7.01
N GLY A 213 11.65 17.48 8.31
CA GLY A 213 12.37 16.41 9.01
C GLY A 213 11.68 15.05 8.92
N ILE A 214 12.22 14.08 9.66
CA ILE A 214 11.84 12.66 9.59
C ILE A 214 10.40 12.45 10.04
N MET A 215 9.99 12.99 11.21
CA MET A 215 8.64 12.81 11.73
C MET A 215 7.60 13.58 10.92
N ASP A 216 7.96 14.76 10.40
CA ASP A 216 7.12 15.50 9.47
C ASP A 216 6.89 14.72 8.16
N LEU A 217 7.91 14.05 7.64
CA LEU A 217 7.76 13.16 6.48
C LEU A 217 6.71 12.08 6.75
N TRP A 218 6.74 11.42 7.92
CA TRP A 218 5.75 10.37 8.24
C TRP A 218 4.33 10.93 8.34
N VAL A 219 4.15 12.15 8.82
CA VAL A 219 2.84 12.82 8.84
C VAL A 219 2.35 13.13 7.43
N ARG A 220 3.23 13.62 6.55
CA ARG A 220 2.90 13.89 5.14
C ARG A 220 2.55 12.60 4.40
N GLU A 221 3.34 11.54 4.57
CA GLU A 221 3.05 10.22 3.99
C GLU A 221 1.70 9.66 4.47
N ALA A 222 1.40 9.76 5.76
CA ALA A 222 0.12 9.30 6.31
C ALA A 222 -1.08 9.96 5.64
N ARG A 223 -0.99 11.28 5.38
CA ARG A 223 -2.02 12.02 4.64
C ARG A 223 -2.19 11.51 3.21
N LEU A 224 -1.08 11.28 2.49
CA LEU A 224 -1.10 10.79 1.12
C LEU A 224 -1.64 9.36 1.03
N PHE A 225 -1.19 8.47 1.92
CA PHE A 225 -1.67 7.09 1.97
C PHE A 225 -3.17 7.00 2.25
N LYS A 226 -3.70 7.86 3.12
CA LYS A 226 -5.13 7.92 3.43
C LYS A 226 -6.00 8.14 2.17
N TYR A 227 -5.49 8.88 1.19
CA TYR A 227 -6.19 9.18 -0.07
C TYR A 227 -5.77 8.26 -1.22
N GLY A 228 -5.02 7.21 -0.94
CA GLY A 228 -4.63 6.20 -1.91
C GLY A 228 -3.47 6.58 -2.80
N SER A 229 -2.76 7.67 -2.50
CA SER A 229 -1.53 8.06 -3.19
C SER A 229 -0.33 7.32 -2.61
N GLY A 230 0.69 7.09 -3.44
CA GLY A 230 1.99 6.56 -3.02
C GLY A 230 3.01 7.66 -2.78
N THR A 231 4.13 7.31 -2.16
CA THR A 231 5.26 8.22 -1.93
C THR A 231 6.58 7.61 -2.36
N GLY A 232 7.53 8.46 -2.75
CA GLY A 232 8.91 8.09 -2.96
C GLY A 232 9.83 9.12 -2.32
N SER A 233 10.82 8.68 -1.55
CA SER A 233 11.76 9.56 -0.86
C SER A 233 13.17 9.02 -0.95
N ASN A 234 14.14 9.93 -1.19
CA ASN A 234 15.55 9.63 -1.05
C ASN A 234 16.00 9.96 0.38
N PHE A 235 16.43 8.94 1.09
CA PHE A 235 16.85 9.02 2.50
C PHE A 235 18.36 9.19 2.67
N SER A 236 19.11 9.34 1.59
CA SER A 236 20.58 9.39 1.63
C SER A 236 21.16 10.55 2.42
N ARG A 237 20.37 11.59 2.70
CA ARG A 237 20.80 12.73 3.52
C ARG A 237 20.81 12.44 5.02
N LEU A 238 20.12 11.39 5.46
CA LEU A 238 20.12 11.02 6.88
C LEU A 238 21.46 10.45 7.29
N ARG A 239 21.90 10.79 8.49
CA ARG A 239 23.16 10.28 9.07
C ARG A 239 23.14 8.76 9.21
N GLY A 240 24.29 8.14 8.98
CA GLY A 240 24.53 6.74 9.26
C GLY A 240 24.60 6.44 10.77
N GLU A 241 24.58 5.15 11.09
CA GLU A 241 24.74 4.69 12.47
C GLU A 241 26.09 5.13 13.06
N GLY A 242 26.06 5.60 14.30
CA GLY A 242 27.26 6.00 15.04
C GLY A 242 27.82 7.37 14.68
N GLU A 243 27.29 8.10 13.66
CA GLU A 243 27.67 9.48 13.41
C GLU A 243 27.30 10.40 14.58
N SER A 244 28.10 11.39 14.85
CA SER A 244 27.89 12.26 16.03
C SER A 244 26.67 13.18 15.86
N LEU A 245 25.92 13.36 16.94
CA LEU A 245 24.85 14.34 17.06
C LEU A 245 25.38 15.69 17.56
N SER A 246 24.67 16.77 17.27
CA SER A 246 25.05 18.13 17.74
C SER A 246 25.05 18.24 19.27
N GLY A 247 24.21 17.49 19.96
CA GLY A 247 24.10 17.44 21.43
C GLY A 247 25.06 16.46 22.12
N GLY A 248 26.00 15.85 21.41
CA GLY A 248 27.03 14.97 21.99
C GLY A 248 26.69 13.49 22.05
N GLY A 249 25.59 13.04 21.41
CA GLY A 249 25.24 11.63 21.26
C GLY A 249 25.67 11.05 19.92
N LYS A 250 25.23 9.81 19.63
CA LYS A 250 25.42 9.13 18.35
C LYS A 250 24.09 8.84 17.66
N SER A 251 24.08 8.92 16.34
CA SER A 251 22.93 8.56 15.50
C SER A 251 22.62 7.06 15.63
N SER A 252 21.33 6.74 15.69
CA SER A 252 20.83 5.36 15.61
C SER A 252 20.81 4.80 14.18
N GLY A 253 21.22 5.63 13.22
CA GLY A 253 21.34 5.28 11.82
C GLY A 253 20.04 5.30 11.01
N LEU A 254 20.21 5.23 9.71
CA LEU A 254 19.13 5.24 8.71
C LEU A 254 18.09 4.15 8.98
N MET A 255 18.55 2.93 9.27
CA MET A 255 17.65 1.77 9.39
C MET A 255 16.63 1.88 10.51
N SER A 256 16.96 2.58 11.60
CA SER A 256 16.05 2.81 12.72
C SER A 256 14.82 3.62 12.29
N PHE A 257 15.04 4.65 11.48
CA PHE A 257 13.95 5.50 10.98
C PHE A 257 13.16 4.85 9.86
N LEU A 258 13.82 4.10 8.97
CA LEU A 258 13.11 3.35 7.92
C LEU A 258 12.13 2.33 8.49
N ARG A 259 12.46 1.66 9.59
CA ARG A 259 11.57 0.73 10.29
C ARG A 259 10.32 1.43 10.83
N ILE A 260 10.43 2.66 11.34
CA ILE A 260 9.26 3.45 11.79
C ILE A 260 8.33 3.72 10.61
N GLY A 261 8.88 4.24 9.50
CA GLY A 261 8.11 4.55 8.29
C GLY A 261 7.46 3.32 7.65
N ASP A 262 8.14 2.18 7.66
CA ASP A 262 7.59 0.92 7.16
C ASP A 262 6.37 0.46 7.99
N ARG A 263 6.48 0.51 9.32
CA ARG A 263 5.36 0.17 10.21
C ARG A 263 4.20 1.15 10.10
N ALA A 264 4.47 2.45 9.99
CA ALA A 264 3.44 3.46 9.76
C ALA A 264 2.69 3.19 8.44
N ALA A 265 3.40 2.89 7.36
CA ALA A 265 2.80 2.54 6.07
C ALA A 265 1.93 1.27 6.18
N GLY A 266 2.39 0.24 6.90
CA GLY A 266 1.63 -0.99 7.12
C GLY A 266 0.34 -0.81 7.90
N ALA A 267 0.31 0.17 8.82
CA ALA A 267 -0.87 0.47 9.64
C ALA A 267 -1.93 1.30 8.90
N ILE A 268 -1.55 2.03 7.84
CA ILE A 268 -2.44 2.95 7.14
C ILE A 268 -3.05 2.26 5.91
N LYS A 269 -4.39 2.13 5.93
CA LYS A 269 -5.16 1.67 4.78
C LYS A 269 -5.82 2.87 4.10
N SER A 270 -5.69 2.97 2.78
CA SER A 270 -6.25 4.09 2.03
C SER A 270 -7.78 4.07 1.99
N GLY A 271 -8.38 5.22 2.32
CA GLY A 271 -9.76 5.59 1.99
C GLY A 271 -10.88 4.57 2.25
N GLY A 272 -10.75 3.70 3.26
CA GLY A 272 -11.72 2.62 3.48
C GLY A 272 -11.68 1.53 2.41
N THR A 273 -10.79 1.63 1.43
CA THR A 273 -10.56 0.63 0.38
C THR A 273 -9.38 -0.26 0.74
N THR A 274 -9.30 -1.40 0.10
CA THR A 274 -8.28 -2.43 0.35
C THR A 274 -6.90 -2.11 -0.25
N ARG A 275 -6.60 -0.86 -0.63
CA ARG A 275 -5.29 -0.50 -1.17
C ARG A 275 -4.29 -0.33 -0.03
N ARG A 276 -3.17 -1.05 -0.09
CA ARG A 276 -2.02 -0.86 0.79
C ARG A 276 -1.31 0.46 0.47
N ALA A 277 -0.67 1.06 1.47
CA ALA A 277 0.23 2.18 1.26
C ALA A 277 1.35 1.76 0.28
N ALA A 278 1.63 2.60 -0.69
CA ALA A 278 2.71 2.40 -1.66
C ALA A 278 3.86 3.36 -1.30
N LYS A 279 4.95 2.80 -0.77
CA LYS A 279 6.13 3.55 -0.33
C LYS A 279 7.36 3.10 -1.08
N MET A 280 8.10 4.04 -1.64
CA MET A 280 9.42 3.81 -2.23
C MET A 280 10.49 4.49 -1.38
N VAL A 281 11.55 3.76 -1.10
CA VAL A 281 12.73 4.23 -0.35
C VAL A 281 13.93 4.13 -1.28
N THR A 282 14.66 5.24 -1.43
CA THR A 282 15.89 5.28 -2.22
C THR A 282 17.06 5.66 -1.29
N VAL A 283 18.19 4.97 -1.46
CA VAL A 283 19.44 5.26 -0.74
C VAL A 283 20.58 5.23 -1.75
N ASP A 284 21.46 6.26 -1.68
CA ASP A 284 22.63 6.35 -2.54
C ASP A 284 23.68 5.30 -2.14
N VAL A 285 24.36 4.76 -3.12
CA VAL A 285 25.32 3.64 -2.97
C VAL A 285 26.53 3.97 -2.09
N ASP A 286 26.77 5.25 -1.81
CA ASP A 286 27.85 5.71 -0.93
C ASP A 286 27.42 5.96 0.52
N HIS A 287 26.16 5.61 0.87
CA HIS A 287 25.66 5.82 2.23
C HIS A 287 26.38 4.91 3.25
N PRO A 288 26.72 5.40 4.47
CA PRO A 288 27.39 4.58 5.49
C PRO A 288 26.66 3.27 5.82
N ASP A 289 25.32 3.29 5.84
CA ASP A 289 24.49 2.14 6.21
C ASP A 289 24.06 1.30 5.00
N ILE A 290 24.64 1.50 3.81
CA ILE A 290 24.19 0.88 2.56
C ILE A 290 24.20 -0.66 2.61
N GLU A 291 25.22 -1.26 3.23
CA GLU A 291 25.33 -2.72 3.32
C GLU A 291 24.15 -3.32 4.13
N THR A 292 23.80 -2.68 5.25
CA THR A 292 22.66 -3.11 6.10
C THR A 292 21.33 -2.84 5.39
N TYR A 293 21.24 -1.76 4.64
CA TYR A 293 20.05 -1.45 3.85
C TYR A 293 19.79 -2.46 2.74
N VAL A 294 20.83 -2.87 2.03
CA VAL A 294 20.75 -3.88 0.96
C VAL A 294 20.30 -5.24 1.53
N ASP A 295 20.86 -5.64 2.67
CA ASP A 295 20.54 -6.92 3.30
C ASP A 295 19.20 -6.93 4.04
N TRP A 296 18.56 -5.79 4.24
CA TRP A 296 17.42 -5.66 5.15
C TRP A 296 16.33 -6.69 4.91
N LYS A 297 15.80 -6.77 3.70
CA LYS A 297 14.71 -7.72 3.40
C LYS A 297 15.16 -9.18 3.41
N VAL A 298 16.38 -9.47 2.98
CA VAL A 298 16.95 -10.83 3.06
C VAL A 298 16.99 -11.32 4.50
N VAL A 299 17.43 -10.47 5.42
CA VAL A 299 17.46 -10.80 6.87
C VAL A 299 16.06 -10.99 7.43
N GLU A 300 15.11 -10.16 7.03
CA GLU A 300 13.72 -10.28 7.49
C GLU A 300 13.05 -11.57 6.94
N GLU A 301 13.29 -11.95 5.68
CA GLU A 301 12.83 -13.23 5.12
C GLU A 301 13.44 -14.44 5.84
N GLN A 302 14.70 -14.36 6.20
CA GLN A 302 15.35 -15.42 7.00
C GLN A 302 14.67 -15.56 8.38
N LYS A 303 14.24 -14.45 9.00
CA LYS A 303 13.46 -14.51 10.26
C LYS A 303 12.12 -15.18 10.07
N VAL A 304 11.40 -14.89 8.97
CA VAL A 304 10.15 -15.58 8.64
C VAL A 304 10.38 -17.08 8.49
N ALA A 305 11.38 -17.48 7.70
CA ALA A 305 11.72 -18.89 7.51
C ALA A 305 12.04 -19.62 8.84
N ALA A 306 12.81 -18.95 9.72
CA ALA A 306 13.14 -19.46 11.04
C ALA A 306 11.90 -19.57 11.95
N LEU A 307 11.00 -18.58 11.92
CA LEU A 307 9.76 -18.60 12.68
C LEU A 307 8.83 -19.73 12.24
N VAL A 308 8.66 -19.89 10.92
CA VAL A 308 7.85 -20.96 10.34
C VAL A 308 8.40 -22.34 10.71
N ALA A 309 9.71 -22.58 10.45
CA ALA A 309 10.35 -23.84 10.77
C ALA A 309 10.33 -24.13 12.28
N GLY A 310 10.65 -23.12 13.10
CA GLY A 310 10.66 -23.24 14.56
C GLY A 310 9.28 -23.55 15.15
N SER A 311 8.22 -22.91 14.66
CA SER A 311 6.85 -23.16 15.12
C SER A 311 6.37 -24.59 14.80
N LYS A 312 6.67 -25.09 13.60
CA LYS A 312 6.34 -26.47 13.19
C LYS A 312 7.12 -27.50 14.00
N LEU A 313 8.41 -27.24 14.25
CA LEU A 313 9.23 -28.12 15.12
C LEU A 313 8.71 -28.12 16.56
N ALA A 314 8.35 -26.93 17.10
CA ALA A 314 7.77 -26.82 18.45
C ALA A 314 6.47 -27.62 18.54
N GLN A 315 5.54 -27.45 17.63
CA GLN A 315 4.28 -28.21 17.57
C GLN A 315 4.56 -29.71 17.58
N LYS A 316 5.43 -30.21 16.68
CA LYS A 316 5.77 -31.62 16.57
C LYS A 316 6.30 -32.19 17.89
N HIS A 317 7.34 -31.57 18.44
CA HIS A 317 7.98 -32.09 19.65
C HIS A 317 7.10 -31.95 20.89
N MET A 318 6.28 -30.90 20.98
CA MET A 318 5.33 -30.78 22.10
C MET A 318 4.22 -31.84 22.02
N ALA A 319 3.73 -32.14 20.83
CA ALA A 319 2.79 -33.24 20.62
C ALA A 319 3.42 -34.62 20.97
N GLU A 320 4.68 -34.84 20.59
CA GLU A 320 5.43 -36.06 20.95
C GLU A 320 5.58 -36.20 22.48
N VAL A 321 5.89 -35.11 23.19
CA VAL A 321 5.99 -35.10 24.66
C VAL A 321 4.62 -35.35 25.31
N MET A 322 3.56 -34.71 24.82
CA MET A 322 2.20 -34.92 25.32
C MET A 322 1.77 -36.38 25.14
N ALA A 323 1.93 -36.93 23.93
CA ALA A 323 1.60 -38.31 23.62
C ALA A 323 2.38 -39.30 24.52
N ALA A 324 3.66 -39.03 24.79
CA ALA A 324 4.48 -39.86 25.66
C ALA A 324 4.00 -39.86 27.11
N CYS A 325 3.40 -38.76 27.61
CA CYS A 325 2.81 -38.68 28.96
C CYS A 325 1.52 -39.52 29.09
N HIS A 326 0.88 -39.89 27.97
CA HIS A 326 -0.37 -40.69 28.00
C HIS A 326 -0.12 -42.19 27.77
N ILE A 327 1.13 -42.62 27.66
CA ILE A 327 1.46 -44.04 27.64
C ILE A 327 1.30 -44.62 29.03
N THR A 328 0.40 -45.60 29.21
CA THR A 328 0.08 -46.23 30.50
C THR A 328 0.60 -47.66 30.61
N GLU A 329 1.07 -48.25 29.50
CA GLU A 329 1.51 -49.64 29.49
C GLU A 329 2.78 -49.87 30.36
N GLY A 330 2.61 -50.60 31.45
CA GLY A 330 3.69 -50.92 32.39
C GLY A 330 4.11 -49.78 33.30
N LEU A 331 3.30 -48.72 33.46
CA LEU A 331 3.57 -47.57 34.32
C LEU A 331 2.39 -47.34 35.30
N ILE A 332 2.72 -46.98 36.53
CA ILE A 332 1.74 -46.54 37.54
C ILE A 332 1.44 -45.04 37.33
N ASP A 333 0.28 -44.55 37.76
CA ASP A 333 -0.31 -43.24 37.42
C ASP A 333 0.67 -42.06 37.34
N ASP A 334 1.49 -41.82 38.34
CA ASP A 334 2.44 -40.67 38.34
C ASP A 334 3.76 -40.98 37.63
N GLU A 335 4.12 -42.27 37.43
CA GLU A 335 5.37 -42.67 36.75
C GLU A 335 5.38 -42.30 35.27
N ARG A 336 4.21 -42.17 34.66
CA ARG A 336 4.10 -41.75 33.24
C ARG A 336 4.63 -40.34 33.00
N PHE A 337 4.70 -39.48 34.01
CA PHE A 337 5.22 -38.14 33.95
C PHE A 337 6.70 -38.02 34.38
N ASP A 338 7.29 -39.09 34.92
CA ASP A 338 8.69 -39.10 35.28
C ASP A 338 9.56 -39.68 34.11
N PRO A 339 10.46 -38.89 33.52
CA PRO A 339 11.32 -39.37 32.45
C PRO A 339 12.34 -40.47 32.89
N LYS A 340 12.48 -40.73 34.19
CA LYS A 340 13.26 -41.85 34.72
C LYS A 340 12.53 -43.19 34.57
N ALA A 341 11.23 -43.18 34.83
CA ALA A 341 10.38 -44.34 34.67
C ALA A 341 9.85 -44.50 33.23
N ASN A 342 9.35 -43.40 32.62
CA ASN A 342 8.81 -43.40 31.28
C ASN A 342 9.92 -43.20 30.22
N LYS A 343 10.34 -44.30 29.61
CA LYS A 343 11.39 -44.29 28.56
C LYS A 343 10.97 -43.53 27.30
N ALA A 344 9.68 -43.57 26.95
CA ALA A 344 9.15 -42.84 25.78
C ALA A 344 9.18 -41.31 26.02
N LEU A 345 8.79 -40.86 27.23
CA LEU A 345 8.89 -39.46 27.62
C LEU A 345 10.35 -38.97 27.63
N LYS A 346 11.27 -39.78 28.18
CA LYS A 346 12.70 -39.48 28.14
C LYS A 346 13.20 -39.28 26.71
N LYS A 347 12.80 -40.17 25.77
CA LYS A 347 13.18 -40.08 24.36
C LYS A 347 12.59 -38.81 23.72
N ALA A 348 11.32 -38.48 23.97
CA ALA A 348 10.67 -37.29 23.45
C ALA A 348 11.35 -35.99 23.96
N ILE A 349 11.66 -35.93 25.26
CA ILE A 349 12.39 -34.79 25.85
C ILE A 349 13.78 -34.62 25.21
N LEU A 350 14.53 -35.70 25.05
CA LEU A 350 15.87 -35.65 24.41
C LEU A 350 15.78 -35.21 22.94
N SER A 351 14.73 -35.63 22.22
CA SER A 351 14.47 -35.21 20.86
C SER A 351 14.16 -33.72 20.77
N ALA A 352 13.28 -33.22 21.65
CA ALA A 352 12.95 -31.81 21.76
C ALA A 352 14.18 -30.93 22.08
N ARG A 353 15.04 -31.38 23.00
CA ARG A 353 16.30 -30.68 23.32
C ARG A 353 17.28 -30.62 22.15
N LYS A 354 17.41 -31.71 21.38
CA LYS A 354 18.25 -31.73 20.16
C LYS A 354 17.75 -30.72 19.12
N SER A 355 16.45 -30.47 19.07
CA SER A 355 15.81 -29.47 18.20
C SER A 355 15.75 -28.08 18.82
N MET A 356 16.50 -27.81 19.89
CA MET A 356 16.58 -26.52 20.59
C MET A 356 15.25 -26.02 21.14
N ILE A 357 14.29 -26.90 21.41
CA ILE A 357 13.03 -26.52 22.04
C ILE A 357 13.32 -26.11 23.50
N PRO A 358 12.84 -24.93 23.96
CA PRO A 358 13.07 -24.46 25.32
C PRO A 358 12.52 -25.42 26.37
N GLU A 359 13.33 -25.72 27.40
CA GLU A 359 12.98 -26.67 28.47
C GLU A 359 11.67 -26.29 29.21
N ASN A 360 11.42 -25.02 29.40
CA ASN A 360 10.18 -24.53 30.01
C ASN A 360 8.91 -24.92 29.22
N TYR A 361 8.98 -25.04 27.91
CA TYR A 361 7.86 -25.52 27.09
C TYR A 361 7.63 -27.02 27.31
N VAL A 362 8.70 -27.81 27.34
CA VAL A 362 8.64 -29.24 27.64
C VAL A 362 8.00 -29.49 29.01
N GLN A 363 8.47 -28.78 30.04
CA GLN A 363 7.94 -28.90 31.39
C GLN A 363 6.47 -28.49 31.48
N ARG A 364 6.07 -27.43 30.75
CA ARG A 364 4.69 -26.96 30.71
C ARG A 364 3.75 -28.01 30.09
N VAL A 365 4.18 -28.67 29.02
CA VAL A 365 3.40 -29.76 28.40
C VAL A 365 3.20 -30.92 29.36
N ILE A 366 4.24 -31.32 30.11
CA ILE A 366 4.13 -32.37 31.12
C ILE A 366 3.15 -31.97 32.23
N GLN A 367 3.20 -30.70 32.69
CA GLN A 367 2.25 -30.19 33.69
C GLN A 367 0.81 -30.18 33.15
N PHE A 368 0.57 -29.84 31.89
CA PHE A 368 -0.76 -29.95 31.32
C PHE A 368 -1.24 -31.39 31.20
N ALA A 369 -0.37 -32.32 30.83
CA ALA A 369 -0.70 -33.74 30.84
C ALA A 369 -1.06 -34.25 32.25
N GLN A 370 -0.36 -33.79 33.28
CA GLN A 370 -0.69 -34.07 34.72
C GLN A 370 -2.06 -33.53 35.13
N GLN A 371 -2.50 -32.40 34.54
CA GLN A 371 -3.81 -31.82 34.74
C GLN A 371 -4.93 -32.50 33.94
N GLY A 372 -4.59 -33.51 33.12
CA GLY A 372 -5.56 -34.29 32.36
C GLY A 372 -5.77 -33.83 30.93
N TYR A 373 -5.00 -32.84 30.44
CA TYR A 373 -5.05 -32.45 29.02
C TYR A 373 -4.37 -33.52 28.16
N SER A 374 -5.02 -33.91 27.06
CA SER A 374 -4.50 -34.90 26.12
C SER A 374 -3.97 -34.28 24.84
N ASP A 375 -4.27 -33.01 24.60
CA ASP A 375 -3.82 -32.25 23.45
C ASP A 375 -3.61 -30.79 23.81
N ILE A 376 -2.76 -30.10 23.05
CA ILE A 376 -2.48 -28.68 23.16
C ILE A 376 -2.36 -28.12 21.75
N GLU A 377 -3.16 -27.11 21.44
CA GLU A 377 -3.03 -26.36 20.21
C GLU A 377 -1.78 -25.48 20.25
N PHE A 378 -0.82 -25.74 19.38
CA PHE A 378 0.34 -24.90 19.15
C PHE A 378 0.13 -24.08 17.90
N LYS A 379 0.24 -22.77 18.03
CA LYS A 379 0.19 -21.86 16.89
C LYS A 379 1.40 -22.11 15.98
N THR A 380 1.14 -22.43 14.72
CA THR A 380 2.14 -22.50 13.67
C THR A 380 2.02 -21.33 12.73
N TYR A 381 3.11 -21.01 12.08
CA TYR A 381 3.20 -19.99 11.04
C TYR A 381 3.45 -20.64 9.69
N ASP A 382 3.07 -19.94 8.62
CA ASP A 382 3.33 -20.35 7.24
C ASP A 382 4.06 -19.24 6.46
N THR A 383 4.36 -19.50 5.19
CA THR A 383 5.07 -18.58 4.31
C THR A 383 4.13 -17.79 3.39
N ASP A 384 2.82 -17.86 3.59
CA ASP A 384 1.88 -17.07 2.81
C ASP A 384 2.10 -15.58 3.11
N TRP A 385 2.11 -14.77 2.08
CA TRP A 385 2.48 -13.35 2.14
C TRP A 385 1.59 -12.49 3.08
N ASP A 386 0.39 -12.95 3.41
CA ASP A 386 -0.55 -12.33 4.34
C ASP A 386 -0.58 -13.02 5.71
N SER A 387 0.29 -14.01 5.94
CA SER A 387 0.38 -14.73 7.21
C SER A 387 0.85 -13.84 8.36
N GLU A 388 0.52 -14.24 9.58
CA GLU A 388 0.96 -13.53 10.79
C GLU A 388 2.49 -13.48 10.95
N ALA A 389 3.24 -14.40 10.31
CA ALA A 389 4.70 -14.36 10.33
C ALA A 389 5.23 -13.03 9.77
N TYR A 390 4.65 -12.56 8.67
CA TYR A 390 5.04 -11.29 8.03
C TYR A 390 4.65 -10.06 8.85
N LEU A 391 3.69 -10.16 9.77
CA LEU A 391 3.39 -9.08 10.69
C LEU A 391 4.48 -8.87 11.76
N THR A 392 5.34 -9.87 11.98
CA THR A 392 6.42 -9.81 12.97
C THR A 392 7.69 -9.15 12.46
N VAL A 393 7.89 -9.08 11.15
CA VAL A 393 9.08 -8.55 10.48
C VAL A 393 8.87 -7.16 9.90
N ALA A 394 9.94 -6.43 9.59
CA ALA A 394 9.91 -5.09 8.99
C ALA A 394 10.22 -5.15 7.49
N GLY A 395 10.13 -4.00 6.80
CA GLY A 395 10.48 -3.87 5.38
C GLY A 395 9.44 -4.43 4.40
N GLN A 396 8.24 -4.78 4.88
CA GLN A 396 7.19 -5.39 4.04
C GLN A 396 6.31 -4.36 3.31
N ASN A 397 6.39 -3.09 3.68
CA ASN A 397 5.50 -2.04 3.18
C ASN A 397 6.22 -1.00 2.31
N SER A 398 7.51 -1.21 2.03
CA SER A 398 8.30 -0.34 1.17
C SER A 398 8.98 -1.13 0.05
N ASN A 399 9.07 -0.50 -1.14
CA ASN A 399 9.95 -0.93 -2.22
C ASN A 399 11.28 -0.18 -2.06
N ASN A 400 12.38 -0.90 -1.99
CA ASN A 400 13.69 -0.33 -1.75
C ASN A 400 14.48 -0.23 -3.04
N SER A 401 15.24 0.87 -3.23
CA SER A 401 16.11 1.07 -4.37
C SER A 401 17.46 1.61 -3.93
N VAL A 402 18.52 1.14 -4.57
CA VAL A 402 19.85 1.71 -4.48
C VAL A 402 20.08 2.63 -5.68
N ARG A 403 20.49 3.87 -5.42
CA ARG A 403 20.84 4.82 -6.44
C ARG A 403 22.34 4.75 -6.72
N VAL A 404 22.70 4.38 -7.96
CA VAL A 404 24.08 4.15 -8.40
C VAL A 404 24.50 5.19 -9.41
N SER A 405 25.74 5.68 -9.29
CA SER A 405 26.35 6.59 -10.28
C SER A 405 27.23 5.83 -11.27
N ASN A 406 27.61 6.50 -12.38
CA ASN A 406 28.56 5.94 -13.35
C ASN A 406 29.92 5.67 -12.71
N GLU A 407 30.37 6.51 -11.77
CA GLU A 407 31.65 6.33 -11.06
C GLU A 407 31.65 5.03 -10.25
N TYR A 408 30.52 4.73 -9.55
CA TYR A 408 30.39 3.47 -8.83
C TYR A 408 30.42 2.27 -9.77
N LEU A 409 29.68 2.34 -10.87
CA LEU A 409 29.65 1.26 -11.87
C LEU A 409 31.01 1.03 -12.50
N GLN A 410 31.77 2.11 -12.77
CA GLN A 410 33.15 2.01 -13.25
C GLN A 410 34.04 1.37 -12.20
N ALA A 411 33.92 1.74 -10.94
CA ALA A 411 34.68 1.13 -9.86
C ALA A 411 34.40 -0.39 -9.72
N VAL A 412 33.16 -0.82 -9.99
CA VAL A 412 32.81 -2.25 -10.04
C VAL A 412 33.56 -2.95 -11.18
N LEU A 413 33.56 -2.38 -12.38
CA LEU A 413 34.26 -2.94 -13.55
C LEU A 413 35.77 -3.03 -13.32
N ASP A 414 36.35 -1.98 -12.72
CA ASP A 414 37.78 -1.87 -12.43
C ASP A 414 38.21 -2.68 -11.20
N LYS A 415 37.27 -3.32 -10.50
CA LYS A 415 37.47 -4.02 -9.21
C LYS A 415 38.10 -3.13 -8.15
N GLY A 416 37.78 -1.85 -8.21
CA GLY A 416 38.30 -0.80 -7.33
C GLY A 416 37.65 -0.79 -5.95
N ASP A 417 38.17 0.13 -5.12
CA ASP A 417 37.57 0.45 -3.83
C ASP A 417 36.42 1.46 -3.99
N TRP A 418 35.47 1.38 -3.08
CA TRP A 418 34.39 2.34 -2.96
C TRP A 418 34.33 2.90 -1.55
N GLU A 419 34.17 4.20 -1.42
CA GLU A 419 34.11 4.89 -0.13
C GLU A 419 32.65 5.14 0.28
N LEU A 420 32.30 4.73 1.49
CA LEU A 420 31.06 5.10 2.15
C LEU A 420 31.28 6.41 2.90
N ILE A 421 30.45 7.41 2.65
CA ILE A 421 30.67 8.79 3.05
C ILE A 421 29.72 9.20 4.17
N LYS A 422 30.27 9.70 5.27
CA LYS A 422 29.50 10.28 6.40
C LYS A 422 28.67 11.47 5.91
N ARG A 423 27.47 11.57 6.37
CA ARG A 423 26.55 12.64 5.98
C ARG A 423 26.73 13.95 6.76
N ARG A 424 27.34 13.87 7.92
CA ARG A 424 27.60 15.04 8.75
C ARG A 424 28.77 15.89 8.26
N ASP A 425 29.90 15.28 7.96
CA ASP A 425 31.17 15.99 7.73
C ASP A 425 31.81 15.65 6.37
N GLY A 426 31.22 14.77 5.57
CA GLY A 426 31.74 14.33 4.29
C GLY A 426 32.99 13.44 4.39
N GLY A 427 33.38 13.04 5.60
CA GLY A 427 34.51 12.14 5.81
C GLY A 427 34.20 10.70 5.42
N VAL A 428 35.23 9.93 5.12
CA VAL A 428 35.10 8.50 4.82
C VAL A 428 34.69 7.75 6.09
N ALA A 429 33.55 7.05 6.03
CA ALA A 429 33.10 6.17 7.10
C ALA A 429 33.77 4.79 6.99
N LYS A 430 33.80 4.23 5.77
CA LYS A 430 34.35 2.91 5.48
C LYS A 430 34.79 2.84 4.03
N ARG A 431 35.80 2.03 3.73
CA ARG A 431 36.17 1.62 2.37
C ARG A 431 35.81 0.16 2.18
N ILE A 432 35.23 -0.18 1.04
CA ILE A 432 34.82 -1.54 0.65
C ILE A 432 35.21 -1.79 -0.79
N LYS A 433 35.22 -3.03 -1.24
CA LYS A 433 35.32 -3.32 -2.66
C LYS A 433 34.00 -3.05 -3.35
N ALA A 434 34.01 -2.27 -4.43
CA ALA A 434 32.81 -1.94 -5.20
C ALA A 434 32.12 -3.21 -5.73
N ALA A 435 32.91 -4.19 -6.19
CA ALA A 435 32.40 -5.47 -6.68
C ALA A 435 31.68 -6.28 -5.59
N ASP A 436 32.19 -6.27 -4.34
CA ASP A 436 31.55 -7.01 -3.23
C ASP A 436 30.18 -6.42 -2.89
N LEU A 437 30.06 -5.09 -2.89
CA LEU A 437 28.75 -4.44 -2.70
C LEU A 437 27.80 -4.72 -3.87
N TRP A 438 28.31 -4.75 -5.11
CA TRP A 438 27.52 -5.11 -6.29
C TRP A 438 26.95 -6.54 -6.20
N GLU A 439 27.80 -7.51 -5.86
CA GLU A 439 27.38 -8.90 -5.64
C GLU A 439 26.33 -9.01 -4.51
N LYS A 440 26.50 -8.24 -3.44
CA LYS A 440 25.52 -8.17 -2.35
C LYS A 440 24.17 -7.62 -2.83
N ILE A 441 24.16 -6.57 -3.64
CA ILE A 441 22.93 -6.02 -4.24
C ILE A 441 22.28 -7.07 -5.16
N ALA A 442 23.05 -7.71 -6.02
CA ALA A 442 22.56 -8.74 -6.94
C ALA A 442 21.97 -9.95 -6.18
N HIS A 443 22.66 -10.42 -5.13
CA HIS A 443 22.17 -11.49 -4.28
C HIS A 443 20.85 -11.11 -3.58
N ALA A 444 20.74 -9.92 -3.00
CA ALA A 444 19.54 -9.47 -2.33
C ALA A 444 18.36 -9.38 -3.32
N ALA A 445 18.59 -8.81 -4.49
CA ALA A 445 17.58 -8.69 -5.55
C ALA A 445 17.11 -10.09 -6.03
N TRP A 446 18.02 -11.05 -6.16
CA TRP A 446 17.67 -12.44 -6.50
C TRP A 446 16.87 -13.11 -5.38
N ALA A 447 17.27 -12.93 -4.12
CA ALA A 447 16.69 -13.62 -2.97
C ALA A 447 15.29 -13.13 -2.60
N CYS A 448 15.01 -11.82 -2.72
CA CYS A 448 13.76 -11.21 -2.25
C CYS A 448 13.19 -10.11 -3.19
N ALA A 449 13.65 -10.03 -4.44
CA ALA A 449 13.26 -9.05 -5.45
C ALA A 449 13.51 -7.58 -5.05
N ASP A 450 14.40 -7.34 -4.07
CA ASP A 450 14.73 -6.02 -3.54
C ASP A 450 16.20 -6.01 -3.10
N PRO A 451 16.97 -4.91 -3.28
CA PRO A 451 16.55 -3.63 -3.82
C PRO A 451 16.54 -3.58 -5.36
N GLY A 452 15.74 -2.64 -5.90
CA GLY A 452 15.89 -2.21 -7.29
C GLY A 452 17.07 -1.25 -7.47
N LEU A 453 17.39 -0.89 -8.72
CA LEU A 453 18.45 0.06 -9.05
C LEU A 453 17.88 1.32 -9.70
N GLN A 454 18.48 2.47 -9.36
CA GLN A 454 18.27 3.74 -10.04
C GLN A 454 19.61 4.24 -10.55
N TYR A 455 19.71 4.45 -11.87
CA TYR A 455 20.94 4.92 -12.52
C TYR A 455 20.98 6.44 -12.51
N ASP A 456 21.61 7.01 -11.46
CA ASP A 456 21.59 8.45 -11.16
C ASP A 456 22.06 9.30 -12.32
N THR A 457 23.21 8.98 -12.89
CA THR A 457 23.81 9.77 -13.97
C THR A 457 22.87 9.80 -15.19
N THR A 458 22.41 8.64 -15.65
CA THR A 458 21.50 8.53 -16.83
C THR A 458 20.16 9.20 -16.62
N ILE A 459 19.61 9.15 -15.37
CA ILE A 459 18.32 9.78 -15.07
C ILE A 459 18.42 11.31 -15.08
N ASN A 460 19.58 11.87 -14.73
CA ASN A 460 19.78 13.31 -14.59
C ASN A 460 20.46 13.98 -15.79
N GLU A 461 20.97 13.25 -16.77
CA GLU A 461 21.44 13.73 -18.07
C GLU A 461 20.27 13.95 -19.05
#